data_86469d04b993ede932affc87d16736ce
#
_entry.id   86469d04b993ede932affc87d16736ce
#
_cell.length_a   1.000
_cell.length_b   1.000
_cell.length_c   1.000
_cell.angle_alpha   90.00
_cell.angle_beta   90.00
_cell.angle_gamma   90.00
#
_symmetry.space_group_name_H-M   'P 1'
#
loop_
_entity.id
_entity.type
_entity.pdbx_description
1 polymer ?
#
loop_
_entity_poly.entity_id
_entity_poly.type
_entity_poly.pdbx_seq_one_letter_code
_entity_poly.pdbx_strand_id
1 'polypeptide(L)'
;MKLKHIVLGLALTTLLGVIFSNQEVSASSTSSKVVKVGVMTFSDTEKARWDKIEKLVGDKAKIKFTEFTDYTQPNQATANKDVDINAFQHYNFLENWNKENKKNLIPLEKTYLAPIRIYSEKVKSLKKLKKGATIAIPNDATNGSRALYVLQSAGLIKLNVSGKKVATVANITSNKKDINIQELDASQTPRALKDVDVAIINNTYIEQANLKPSDAIFVEKSDKNSKQWINIIAGRKNWKKQKNAKAIQAILDAYHTDEVKKVIKDTSADIPQW
;
A
#
# COMPACT_ATOMS: atom_id res chain seq x y z
N MET A 1 -82.81 -3.33 50.16
CA MET A 1 -83.69 -4.54 50.06
C MET A 1 -82.97 -5.61 49.28
N LYS A 2 -82.82 -6.83 49.89
CA LYS A 2 -82.44 -8.14 49.35
C LYS A 2 -80.97 -8.25 48.90
N LEU A 3 -80.02 -8.82 49.62
CA LEU A 3 -79.82 -10.19 50.18
C LEU A 3 -79.51 -11.26 49.11
N LYS A 4 -78.37 -11.92 49.30
CA LYS A 4 -78.04 -13.35 49.08
C LYS A 4 -77.16 -13.57 47.78
N HIS A 5 -76.13 -14.39 47.71
CA HIS A 5 -75.68 -15.51 48.55
C HIS A 5 -74.20 -15.72 48.27
N ILE A 6 -73.48 -16.23 49.26
CA ILE A 6 -72.16 -16.78 49.29
C ILE A 6 -72.15 -18.11 48.55
N VAL A 7 -71.14 -18.36 47.68
CA VAL A 7 -70.65 -19.70 47.35
C VAL A 7 -69.15 -19.71 47.45
N LEU A 8 -68.70 -20.54 48.38
CA LEU A 8 -67.29 -20.85 48.65
C LEU A 8 -66.83 -21.90 47.62
N GLY A 9 -65.84 -21.61 46.81
CA GLY A 9 -65.18 -22.57 45.91
C GLY A 9 -63.72 -22.62 46.21
N LEU A 10 -63.29 -23.71 46.87
CA LEU A 10 -61.90 -24.03 47.11
C LEU A 10 -61.23 -24.43 45.77
N ALA A 11 -60.31 -23.67 45.26
CA ALA A 11 -59.48 -24.07 44.12
C ALA A 11 -58.02 -24.26 44.55
N LEU A 12 -57.62 -25.49 44.48
CA LEU A 12 -56.27 -25.99 44.74
C LEU A 12 -55.31 -25.41 43.68
N THR A 13 -54.42 -24.48 44.03
CA THR A 13 -53.36 -23.97 43.14
C THR A 13 -52.15 -24.85 43.28
N THR A 14 -51.90 -25.73 42.27
CA THR A 14 -50.68 -26.41 42.06
C THR A 14 -49.64 -25.40 41.56
N LEU A 15 -48.60 -25.16 42.37
CA LEU A 15 -47.46 -24.32 42.05
C LEU A 15 -46.53 -25.11 41.11
N LEU A 16 -46.64 -24.90 39.79
CA LEU A 16 -45.62 -25.36 38.84
C LEU A 16 -44.45 -24.35 38.89
N GLY A 17 -43.37 -24.75 39.56
CA GLY A 17 -42.11 -24.06 39.53
C GLY A 17 -41.47 -24.13 38.13
N VAL A 18 -41.57 -23.07 37.36
CA VAL A 18 -40.81 -22.93 36.13
C VAL A 18 -39.39 -22.53 36.51
N ILE A 19 -38.47 -23.49 36.46
CA ILE A 19 -37.03 -23.24 36.57
C ILE A 19 -36.61 -22.56 35.26
N PHE A 20 -36.51 -21.22 35.27
CA PHE A 20 -35.76 -20.52 34.22
C PHE A 20 -34.26 -20.84 34.37
N SER A 21 -33.78 -21.83 33.63
CA SER A 21 -32.37 -21.98 33.41
C SER A 21 -31.89 -20.77 32.59
N ASN A 22 -31.23 -19.84 33.24
CA ASN A 22 -30.42 -18.83 32.56
C ASN A 22 -29.30 -19.56 31.81
N GLN A 23 -29.56 -19.96 30.56
CA GLN A 23 -28.48 -20.20 29.62
C GLN A 23 -27.88 -18.82 29.30
N GLU A 24 -26.78 -18.50 29.96
CA GLU A 24 -25.84 -17.51 29.44
C GLU A 24 -25.45 -17.96 28.03
N VAL A 25 -26.11 -17.37 27.04
CA VAL A 25 -25.63 -17.44 25.67
C VAL A 25 -24.30 -16.67 25.66
N SER A 26 -23.23 -17.38 25.93
CA SER A 26 -21.87 -16.91 25.70
C SER A 26 -21.84 -16.52 24.22
N ALA A 27 -21.99 -15.23 23.95
CA ALA A 27 -21.77 -14.68 22.62
C ALA A 27 -20.30 -14.91 22.29
N SER A 28 -20.00 -16.09 21.75
CA SER A 28 -18.73 -16.35 21.10
C SER A 28 -18.52 -15.21 20.10
N SER A 29 -17.61 -14.30 20.42
CA SER A 29 -17.20 -13.25 19.50
C SER A 29 -16.50 -13.92 18.33
N THR A 30 -17.27 -14.39 17.36
CA THR A 30 -16.76 -14.95 16.13
C THR A 30 -15.86 -13.89 15.49
N SER A 31 -14.55 -14.16 15.52
CA SER A 31 -13.59 -13.26 14.91
C SER A 31 -13.94 -13.10 13.44
N SER A 32 -14.07 -11.86 12.97
CA SER A 32 -14.35 -11.62 11.56
C SER A 32 -13.18 -12.13 10.72
N LYS A 33 -13.47 -12.98 9.75
CA LYS A 33 -12.49 -13.45 8.78
C LYS A 33 -12.28 -12.47 7.61
N VAL A 34 -13.14 -11.46 7.46
CA VAL A 34 -13.05 -10.49 6.37
C VAL A 34 -12.00 -9.43 6.68
N VAL A 35 -11.08 -9.24 5.74
CA VAL A 35 -10.06 -8.18 5.78
C VAL A 35 -10.20 -7.33 4.52
N LYS A 36 -10.41 -6.03 4.69
CA LYS A 36 -10.41 -5.06 3.61
C LYS A 36 -8.98 -4.57 3.37
N VAL A 37 -8.47 -4.75 2.17
CA VAL A 37 -7.10 -4.39 1.78
C VAL A 37 -7.14 -3.29 0.74
N GLY A 38 -6.54 -2.14 1.05
CA GLY A 38 -6.34 -1.06 0.09
C GLY A 38 -5.10 -1.34 -0.77
N VAL A 39 -5.29 -1.37 -2.07
CA VAL A 39 -4.23 -1.60 -3.07
C VAL A 39 -4.31 -0.56 -4.18
N MET A 40 -3.27 -0.44 -4.98
CA MET A 40 -3.39 0.29 -6.25
C MET A 40 -4.14 -0.57 -7.27
N THR A 41 -4.68 0.05 -8.32
CA THR A 41 -5.29 -0.69 -9.45
C THR A 41 -4.38 -1.85 -9.86
N PHE A 42 -4.93 -3.05 -9.88
CA PHE A 42 -4.15 -4.25 -10.13
C PHE A 42 -3.49 -4.25 -11.52
N SER A 43 -2.20 -4.51 -11.51
CA SER A 43 -1.48 -5.05 -12.65
C SER A 43 -1.55 -6.58 -12.64
N ASP A 44 -1.16 -7.21 -13.74
CA ASP A 44 -1.10 -8.68 -13.81
C ASP A 44 -0.14 -9.25 -12.76
N THR A 45 0.98 -8.57 -12.49
CA THR A 45 1.96 -8.99 -11.48
C THR A 45 1.41 -8.88 -10.06
N GLU A 46 0.71 -7.79 -9.74
CA GLU A 46 0.03 -7.62 -8.45
C GLU A 46 -1.07 -8.66 -8.26
N LYS A 47 -1.89 -8.88 -9.28
CA LYS A 47 -2.95 -9.86 -9.25
C LYS A 47 -2.40 -11.27 -9.00
N ALA A 48 -1.37 -11.70 -9.72
CA ALA A 48 -0.74 -13.01 -9.53
C ALA A 48 -0.23 -13.20 -8.09
N ARG A 49 0.33 -12.14 -7.49
CA ARG A 49 0.79 -12.13 -6.10
C ARG A 49 -0.35 -12.32 -5.13
N TRP A 50 -1.41 -11.52 -5.24
CA TRP A 50 -2.54 -11.60 -4.33
C TRP A 50 -3.37 -12.87 -4.51
N ASP A 51 -3.54 -13.38 -5.72
CA ASP A 51 -4.17 -14.69 -5.99
C ASP A 51 -3.43 -15.83 -5.27
N LYS A 52 -2.08 -15.77 -5.21
CA LYS A 52 -1.27 -16.73 -4.45
C LYS A 52 -1.51 -16.59 -2.95
N ILE A 53 -1.56 -15.36 -2.44
CA ILE A 53 -1.80 -15.09 -1.02
C ILE A 53 -3.19 -15.60 -0.62
N GLU A 54 -4.24 -15.34 -1.41
CA GLU A 54 -5.59 -15.84 -1.14
C GLU A 54 -5.63 -17.37 -1.04
N LYS A 55 -4.93 -18.08 -1.93
CA LYS A 55 -4.82 -19.55 -1.87
C LYS A 55 -4.13 -20.03 -0.60
N LEU A 56 -3.06 -19.38 -0.18
CA LEU A 56 -2.30 -19.76 1.03
C LEU A 56 -3.07 -19.46 2.31
N VAL A 57 -3.81 -18.38 2.35
CA VAL A 57 -4.64 -17.99 3.48
C VAL A 57 -5.83 -18.95 3.66
N GLY A 58 -6.45 -19.40 2.56
CA GLY A 58 -7.60 -20.30 2.57
C GLY A 58 -8.72 -19.80 3.47
N ASP A 59 -9.25 -20.68 4.32
CA ASP A 59 -10.37 -20.36 5.22
C ASP A 59 -10.02 -19.45 6.40
N LYS A 60 -8.74 -19.08 6.58
CA LYS A 60 -8.30 -18.23 7.70
C LYS A 60 -8.68 -16.77 7.51
N ALA A 61 -8.76 -16.30 6.26
CA ALA A 61 -9.21 -14.94 5.95
C ALA A 61 -9.94 -14.90 4.60
N LYS A 62 -10.87 -13.93 4.48
CA LYS A 62 -11.51 -13.55 3.22
C LYS A 62 -11.06 -12.14 2.89
N ILE A 63 -10.29 -11.98 1.82
CA ILE A 63 -9.78 -10.67 1.40
C ILE A 63 -10.85 -9.95 0.57
N LYS A 64 -11.02 -8.65 0.84
CA LYS A 64 -11.81 -7.73 0.01
C LYS A 64 -10.92 -6.56 -0.38
N PHE A 65 -10.64 -6.44 -1.65
CA PHE A 65 -9.81 -5.34 -2.16
C PHE A 65 -10.63 -4.06 -2.34
N THR A 66 -9.96 -2.94 -2.07
CA THR A 66 -10.38 -1.60 -2.48
C THR A 66 -9.23 -1.04 -3.30
N GLU A 67 -9.47 -0.83 -4.59
CA GLU A 67 -8.47 -0.32 -5.51
C GLU A 67 -8.48 1.22 -5.53
N PHE A 68 -7.28 1.80 -5.57
CA PHE A 68 -7.06 3.24 -5.68
C PHE A 68 -6.24 3.53 -6.93
N THR A 69 -6.43 4.72 -7.51
CA THR A 69 -5.75 5.14 -8.74
C THR A 69 -4.55 6.06 -8.49
N ASP A 70 -4.44 6.61 -7.27
CA ASP A 70 -3.37 7.50 -6.85
C ASP A 70 -2.92 7.21 -5.41
N TYR A 71 -1.76 7.76 -5.03
CA TYR A 71 -1.14 7.51 -3.72
C TYR A 71 -1.75 8.32 -2.55
N THR A 72 -2.66 9.25 -2.79
CA THR A 72 -3.17 10.15 -1.75
C THR A 72 -4.19 9.48 -0.84
N GLN A 73 -4.97 8.55 -1.37
CA GLN A 73 -6.16 8.01 -0.72
C GLN A 73 -5.93 6.79 0.19
N PRO A 74 -5.04 5.79 -0.12
CA PRO A 74 -5.03 4.53 0.62
C PRO A 74 -4.71 4.67 2.11
N ASN A 75 -3.81 5.58 2.49
CA ASN A 75 -3.49 5.84 3.89
C ASN A 75 -4.64 6.51 4.63
N GLN A 76 -5.33 7.45 3.98
CA GLN A 76 -6.51 8.08 4.55
C GLN A 76 -7.63 7.07 4.78
N ALA A 77 -7.91 6.20 3.81
CA ALA A 77 -8.88 5.12 3.92
C ALA A 77 -8.53 4.15 5.07
N THR A 78 -7.23 3.84 5.27
CA THR A 78 -6.77 3.01 6.39
C THR A 78 -6.97 3.71 7.73
N ALA A 79 -6.64 5.00 7.83
CA ALA A 79 -6.80 5.79 9.05
C ALA A 79 -8.28 5.94 9.43
N ASN A 80 -9.17 6.10 8.45
CA ASN A 80 -10.61 6.25 8.61
C ASN A 80 -11.34 4.91 8.87
N LYS A 81 -10.65 3.76 8.74
CA LYS A 81 -11.23 2.40 8.87
C LYS A 81 -12.08 1.95 7.66
N ASP A 82 -11.98 2.61 6.52
CA ASP A 82 -12.63 2.18 5.28
C ASP A 82 -11.99 0.89 4.78
N VAL A 83 -10.65 0.77 4.95
CA VAL A 83 -9.89 -0.47 4.81
C VAL A 83 -9.16 -0.82 6.11
N ASP A 84 -8.80 -2.08 6.28
CA ASP A 84 -8.11 -2.56 7.50
C ASP A 84 -6.60 -2.36 7.42
N ILE A 85 -6.04 -2.67 6.28
CA ILE A 85 -4.62 -2.55 5.92
C ILE A 85 -4.50 -2.02 4.49
N ASN A 86 -3.31 -1.52 4.14
CA ASN A 86 -2.99 -1.21 2.75
C ASN A 86 -1.62 -1.77 2.35
N ALA A 87 -1.43 -1.98 1.04
CA ALA A 87 -0.23 -2.52 0.45
C ALA A 87 0.08 -1.78 -0.86
N PHE A 88 0.74 -0.61 -0.78
CA PHE A 88 1.03 0.21 -1.96
C PHE A 88 2.30 1.07 -1.81
N GLN A 89 2.83 1.24 -0.61
CA GLN A 89 3.78 2.27 -0.24
C GLN A 89 5.06 1.70 0.37
N HIS A 90 6.12 2.49 0.33
CA HIS A 90 7.36 2.20 1.04
C HIS A 90 7.46 2.92 2.40
N TYR A 91 8.44 2.52 3.23
CA TYR A 91 8.62 3.07 4.57
C TYR A 91 8.65 4.60 4.60
N ASN A 92 9.45 5.22 3.72
CA ASN A 92 9.62 6.68 3.71
C ASN A 92 8.32 7.42 3.36
N PHE A 93 7.49 6.85 2.47
CA PHE A 93 6.18 7.42 2.15
C PHE A 93 5.24 7.39 3.36
N LEU A 94 5.17 6.26 4.06
CA LEU A 94 4.35 6.15 5.27
C LEU A 94 4.80 7.12 6.36
N GLU A 95 6.10 7.24 6.60
CA GLU A 95 6.67 8.15 7.60
C GLU A 95 6.31 9.61 7.30
N ASN A 96 6.49 10.03 6.04
CA ASN A 96 6.15 11.37 5.60
C ASN A 96 4.64 11.65 5.70
N TRP A 97 3.81 10.72 5.23
CA TRP A 97 2.36 10.84 5.30
C TRP A 97 1.87 10.97 6.75
N ASN A 98 2.38 10.15 7.67
CA ASN A 98 2.06 10.23 9.09
C ASN A 98 2.40 11.60 9.68
N LYS A 99 3.58 12.15 9.34
CA LYS A 99 4.04 13.45 9.81
C LYS A 99 3.12 14.57 9.32
N GLU A 100 2.83 14.60 8.04
CA GLU A 100 2.00 15.63 7.41
C GLU A 100 0.55 15.60 7.91
N ASN A 101 -0.01 14.40 8.07
CA ASN A 101 -1.40 14.21 8.46
C ASN A 101 -1.61 14.06 9.99
N LYS A 102 -0.53 14.14 10.79
CA LYS A 102 -0.56 13.91 12.24
C LYS A 102 -1.26 12.58 12.61
N LYS A 103 -0.92 11.53 11.85
CA LYS A 103 -1.44 10.16 12.02
C LYS A 103 -0.33 9.23 12.49
N ASN A 104 -0.69 7.99 12.77
CA ASN A 104 0.22 6.98 13.33
C ASN A 104 -0.04 5.58 12.78
N LEU A 105 -0.26 5.48 11.49
CA LEU A 105 -0.24 4.18 10.82
C LEU A 105 1.16 3.57 10.99
N ILE A 106 1.21 2.24 11.08
CA ILE A 106 2.47 1.53 11.29
C ILE A 106 2.73 0.53 10.17
N PRO A 107 3.98 0.26 9.83
CA PRO A 107 4.31 -0.89 9.01
C PRO A 107 3.98 -2.16 9.79
N LEU A 108 3.26 -3.07 9.16
CA LEU A 108 2.92 -4.39 9.73
C LEU A 108 3.90 -5.43 9.22
N GLU A 109 4.28 -5.34 7.95
CA GLU A 109 5.19 -6.27 7.31
C GLU A 109 5.93 -5.59 6.16
N LYS A 110 7.21 -5.95 5.96
CA LYS A 110 7.97 -5.57 4.77
C LYS A 110 7.65 -6.52 3.62
N THR A 111 7.74 -6.03 2.40
CA THR A 111 7.39 -6.83 1.24
C THR A 111 8.53 -6.89 0.21
N TYR A 112 8.65 -5.98 -0.67
CA TYR A 112 9.64 -5.98 -1.75
C TYR A 112 10.24 -4.59 -1.97
N LEU A 113 11.40 -4.55 -2.56
CA LEU A 113 11.96 -3.35 -3.14
C LEU A 113 11.60 -3.30 -4.63
N ALA A 114 10.94 -2.22 -5.05
CA ALA A 114 10.65 -1.93 -6.45
C ALA A 114 11.62 -0.83 -6.93
N PRO A 115 12.68 -1.16 -7.69
CA PRO A 115 13.58 -0.15 -8.21
C PRO A 115 12.83 0.80 -9.14
N ILE A 116 12.96 2.11 -8.92
CA ILE A 116 12.35 3.10 -9.82
C ILE A 116 13.14 3.20 -11.12
N ARG A 117 12.48 3.57 -12.21
CA ARG A 117 13.05 3.51 -13.56
C ARG A 117 12.85 4.79 -14.33
N ILE A 118 13.77 5.04 -15.27
CA ILE A 118 13.68 6.15 -16.24
C ILE A 118 13.29 5.56 -17.59
N TYR A 119 12.27 6.12 -18.20
CA TYR A 119 11.76 5.77 -19.51
C TYR A 119 11.84 6.93 -20.50
N SER A 120 11.87 6.63 -21.78
CA SER A 120 11.83 7.61 -22.85
C SER A 120 11.30 6.99 -24.14
N GLU A 121 10.45 7.72 -24.83
CA GLU A 121 10.06 7.42 -26.21
C GLU A 121 11.01 8.10 -27.21
N LYS A 122 11.72 9.17 -26.81
CA LYS A 122 12.52 10.01 -27.69
C LYS A 122 14.00 9.61 -27.77
N VAL A 123 14.56 9.06 -26.69
CA VAL A 123 15.98 8.68 -26.64
C VAL A 123 16.20 7.27 -26.10
N LYS A 124 17.21 6.58 -26.59
CA LYS A 124 17.55 5.21 -26.13
C LYS A 124 18.62 5.20 -25.04
N SER A 125 19.11 6.36 -24.60
CA SER A 125 20.14 6.48 -23.57
C SER A 125 20.17 7.89 -23.02
N LEU A 126 20.40 8.05 -21.71
CA LEU A 126 20.56 9.35 -21.03
C LEU A 126 21.74 10.16 -21.56
N LYS A 127 22.74 9.51 -22.15
CA LYS A 127 23.88 10.20 -22.82
C LYS A 127 23.42 11.04 -24.01
N LYS A 128 22.35 10.63 -24.70
CA LYS A 128 21.77 11.32 -25.87
C LYS A 128 20.82 12.45 -25.53
N LEU A 129 20.52 12.69 -24.24
CA LEU A 129 19.72 13.83 -23.84
C LEU A 129 20.39 15.12 -24.26
N LYS A 130 19.62 15.99 -24.92
CA LYS A 130 20.05 17.32 -25.35
C LYS A 130 20.06 18.29 -24.16
N LYS A 131 20.74 19.41 -24.33
CA LYS A 131 20.65 20.54 -23.42
C LYS A 131 19.23 21.09 -23.46
N GLY A 132 18.67 21.45 -22.29
CA GLY A 132 17.28 21.92 -22.17
C GLY A 132 16.23 20.82 -22.18
N ALA A 133 16.63 19.52 -22.11
CA ALA A 133 15.68 18.40 -22.07
C ALA A 133 14.73 18.50 -20.87
N THR A 134 13.48 18.11 -21.06
CA THR A 134 12.47 18.08 -19.99
C THR A 134 12.36 16.67 -19.39
N ILE A 135 12.40 16.59 -18.06
CA ILE A 135 12.27 15.35 -17.30
C ILE A 135 11.07 15.45 -16.37
N ALA A 136 10.09 14.54 -16.55
CA ALA A 136 8.97 14.40 -15.62
C ALA A 136 9.37 13.53 -14.43
N ILE A 137 9.01 13.99 -13.22
CA ILE A 137 9.20 13.25 -11.97
C ILE A 137 7.92 13.30 -11.11
N PRO A 138 7.73 12.35 -10.16
CA PRO A 138 6.66 12.44 -9.17
C PRO A 138 6.76 13.72 -8.32
N ASN A 139 5.62 14.31 -7.97
CA ASN A 139 5.55 15.55 -7.18
C ASN A 139 5.37 15.32 -5.67
N ASP A 140 5.10 14.09 -5.21
CA ASP A 140 5.08 13.85 -3.78
C ASP A 140 6.49 13.93 -3.19
N ALA A 141 6.59 14.43 -1.96
CA ALA A 141 7.86 14.76 -1.32
C ALA A 141 8.86 13.59 -1.32
N THR A 142 8.39 12.36 -1.23
CA THR A 142 9.27 11.19 -1.10
C THR A 142 9.69 10.59 -2.44
N ASN A 143 8.75 10.39 -3.37
CA ASN A 143 9.07 9.89 -4.70
C ASN A 143 9.76 10.96 -5.56
N GLY A 144 9.39 12.24 -5.43
CA GLY A 144 10.12 13.36 -6.06
C GLY A 144 11.57 13.41 -5.60
N SER A 145 11.79 13.35 -4.27
CA SER A 145 13.15 13.25 -3.71
C SER A 145 13.91 12.05 -4.24
N ARG A 146 13.29 10.86 -4.26
CA ARG A 146 13.88 9.63 -4.81
C ARG A 146 14.26 9.80 -6.27
N ALA A 147 13.39 10.41 -7.07
CA ALA A 147 13.66 10.71 -8.48
C ALA A 147 14.88 11.61 -8.65
N LEU A 148 15.03 12.65 -7.84
CA LEU A 148 16.21 13.51 -7.87
C LEU A 148 17.50 12.75 -7.52
N TYR A 149 17.48 11.86 -6.53
CA TYR A 149 18.61 10.98 -6.24
C TYR A 149 18.93 10.03 -7.40
N VAL A 150 17.93 9.53 -8.10
CA VAL A 150 18.11 8.72 -9.31
C VAL A 150 18.77 9.55 -10.42
N LEU A 151 18.33 10.79 -10.65
CA LEU A 151 18.98 11.70 -11.62
C LEU A 151 20.42 11.99 -11.23
N GLN A 152 20.72 12.16 -9.95
CA GLN A 152 22.10 12.32 -9.46
C GLN A 152 22.92 11.05 -9.70
N SER A 153 22.39 9.86 -9.41
CA SER A 153 23.10 8.59 -9.66
C SER A 153 23.33 8.33 -11.15
N ALA A 154 22.45 8.85 -11.99
CA ALA A 154 22.60 8.84 -13.46
C ALA A 154 23.60 9.88 -13.98
N GLY A 155 24.16 10.74 -13.11
CA GLY A 155 25.14 11.76 -13.47
C GLY A 155 24.56 12.99 -14.16
N LEU A 156 23.23 13.19 -14.11
CA LEU A 156 22.54 14.30 -14.78
C LEU A 156 22.55 15.57 -13.96
N ILE A 157 22.46 15.46 -12.62
CA ILE A 157 22.46 16.58 -11.68
C ILE A 157 23.39 16.30 -10.49
N LYS A 158 23.66 17.32 -9.66
CA LYS A 158 24.24 17.18 -8.33
C LYS A 158 23.34 17.85 -7.31
N LEU A 159 23.22 17.24 -6.14
CA LEU A 159 22.43 17.73 -5.01
C LEU A 159 23.37 18.14 -3.86
N ASN A 160 22.97 19.15 -3.06
CA ASN A 160 23.66 19.54 -1.82
C ASN A 160 23.16 18.78 -0.59
N VAL A 161 22.29 17.80 -0.78
CA VAL A 161 21.79 16.89 0.26
C VAL A 161 22.09 15.44 -0.09
N SER A 162 22.10 14.57 0.90
CA SER A 162 22.44 13.16 0.70
C SER A 162 21.76 12.25 1.72
N GLY A 163 21.84 10.95 1.48
CA GLY A 163 21.34 9.93 2.37
C GLY A 163 19.82 9.85 2.42
N LYS A 164 19.24 10.05 3.60
CA LYS A 164 17.79 10.01 3.82
C LYS A 164 17.11 11.37 3.82
N LYS A 165 17.85 12.44 3.56
CA LYS A 165 17.26 13.78 3.51
C LYS A 165 16.35 13.91 2.29
N VAL A 166 15.18 14.52 2.48
CA VAL A 166 14.29 14.84 1.38
C VAL A 166 14.97 15.90 0.50
N ALA A 167 15.19 15.56 -0.78
CA ALA A 167 15.69 16.47 -1.79
C ALA A 167 14.52 17.15 -2.50
N THR A 168 14.70 18.40 -2.86
CA THR A 168 13.81 19.17 -3.72
C THR A 168 14.58 19.73 -4.91
N VAL A 169 13.93 20.24 -5.91
CA VAL A 169 14.58 20.89 -7.06
C VAL A 169 15.53 22.01 -6.62
N ALA A 170 15.19 22.73 -5.53
CA ALA A 170 16.05 23.76 -4.95
C ALA A 170 17.41 23.24 -4.42
N ASN A 171 17.55 21.94 -4.20
CA ASN A 171 18.80 21.33 -3.77
C ASN A 171 19.75 21.02 -4.92
N ILE A 172 19.39 21.28 -6.17
CA ILE A 172 20.23 21.06 -7.33
C ILE A 172 21.35 22.12 -7.37
N THR A 173 22.60 21.68 -7.25
CA THR A 173 23.79 22.55 -7.30
C THR A 173 24.53 22.47 -8.63
N SER A 174 24.25 21.46 -9.45
CA SER A 174 24.80 21.34 -10.78
C SER A 174 23.79 20.68 -11.71
N ASN A 175 23.54 21.33 -12.83
CA ASN A 175 22.67 20.89 -13.92
C ASN A 175 23.33 21.26 -15.26
N LYS A 176 24.35 20.51 -15.65
CA LYS A 176 25.19 20.84 -16.82
C LYS A 176 24.44 20.78 -18.15
N LYS A 177 23.33 20.09 -18.20
CA LYS A 177 22.51 19.97 -19.41
C LYS A 177 21.30 20.91 -19.39
N ASP A 178 21.20 21.81 -18.40
CA ASP A 178 20.05 22.73 -18.22
C ASP A 178 18.70 21.99 -18.31
N ILE A 179 18.62 20.83 -17.63
CA ILE A 179 17.44 19.98 -17.61
C ILE A 179 16.30 20.73 -16.93
N ASN A 180 15.13 20.72 -17.56
CA ASN A 180 13.89 21.23 -16.98
C ASN A 180 13.21 20.10 -16.21
N ILE A 181 13.02 20.26 -14.90
CA ILE A 181 12.31 19.28 -14.07
C ILE A 181 10.84 19.66 -14.05
N GLN A 182 9.98 18.73 -14.47
CA GLN A 182 8.52 18.86 -14.41
C GLN A 182 7.99 17.90 -13.34
N GLU A 183 7.47 18.46 -12.25
CA GLU A 183 6.89 17.70 -11.13
C GLU A 183 5.40 17.43 -11.41
N LEU A 184 5.00 16.16 -11.47
CA LEU A 184 3.64 15.71 -11.78
C LEU A 184 3.16 14.69 -10.76
N ASP A 185 1.85 14.53 -10.61
CA ASP A 185 1.33 13.37 -9.90
C ASP A 185 1.95 12.09 -10.45
N ALA A 186 2.32 11.15 -9.57
CA ALA A 186 3.00 9.92 -9.97
C ALA A 186 2.21 9.12 -11.03
N SER A 187 0.87 9.15 -10.96
CA SER A 187 -0.02 8.50 -11.93
C SER A 187 0.00 9.15 -13.32
N GLN A 188 0.46 10.40 -13.42
CA GLN A 188 0.55 11.14 -14.68
C GLN A 188 1.92 11.02 -15.35
N THR A 189 2.95 10.59 -14.63
CA THR A 189 4.31 10.51 -15.20
C THR A 189 4.41 9.61 -16.43
N PRO A 190 3.71 8.46 -16.57
CA PRO A 190 3.75 7.67 -17.78
C PRO A 190 3.13 8.39 -18.99
N ARG A 191 2.04 9.12 -18.78
CA ARG A 191 1.35 9.84 -19.86
C ARG A 191 2.18 11.00 -20.40
N ALA A 192 3.00 11.59 -19.53
CA ALA A 192 3.89 12.67 -19.91
C ALA A 192 5.01 12.26 -20.89
N LEU A 193 5.29 10.94 -21.06
CA LEU A 193 6.34 10.45 -21.96
C LEU A 193 6.21 10.96 -23.40
N LYS A 194 5.01 11.24 -23.88
CA LYS A 194 4.75 11.78 -25.21
C LYS A 194 5.27 13.22 -25.35
N ASP A 195 5.22 13.97 -24.27
CA ASP A 195 5.51 15.41 -24.27
C ASP A 195 6.94 15.71 -23.79
N VAL A 196 7.42 14.98 -22.79
CA VAL A 196 8.78 15.18 -22.21
C VAL A 196 9.84 14.33 -22.91
N ASP A 197 11.10 14.59 -22.60
CA ASP A 197 12.20 13.78 -23.15
C ASP A 197 12.40 12.47 -22.40
N VAL A 198 12.22 12.49 -21.07
CA VAL A 198 12.23 11.30 -20.22
C VAL A 198 11.26 11.48 -19.06
N ALA A 199 10.80 10.35 -18.48
CA ALA A 199 10.02 10.35 -17.25
C ALA A 199 10.59 9.33 -16.26
N ILE A 200 10.57 9.68 -14.97
CA ILE A 200 10.81 8.76 -13.87
C ILE A 200 9.48 8.22 -13.40
N ILE A 201 9.30 6.90 -13.50
CA ILE A 201 8.01 6.25 -13.31
C ILE A 201 8.12 5.22 -12.20
N ASN A 202 7.19 5.29 -11.23
CA ASN A 202 7.03 4.29 -10.19
C ASN A 202 6.50 2.98 -10.80
N ASN A 203 7.00 1.84 -10.31
CA ASN A 203 6.63 0.52 -10.84
C ASN A 203 5.12 0.28 -10.90
N THR A 204 4.35 0.78 -9.94
CA THR A 204 2.89 0.73 -9.92
C THR A 204 2.22 1.13 -11.23
N TYR A 205 2.79 2.11 -11.94
CA TYR A 205 2.18 2.70 -13.13
C TYR A 205 2.79 2.20 -14.45
N ILE A 206 3.79 1.32 -14.39
CA ILE A 206 4.49 0.82 -15.59
C ILE A 206 3.56 -0.02 -16.46
N GLU A 207 2.94 -1.06 -15.87
CA GLU A 207 2.07 -1.98 -16.60
C GLU A 207 0.79 -1.28 -17.09
N GLN A 208 0.21 -0.39 -16.29
CA GLN A 208 -0.97 0.40 -16.67
C GLN A 208 -0.72 1.29 -17.89
N ALA A 209 0.53 1.65 -18.14
CA ALA A 209 0.97 2.42 -19.29
C ALA A 209 1.47 1.55 -20.46
N ASN A 210 1.29 0.22 -20.39
CA ASN A 210 1.84 -0.75 -21.34
C ASN A 210 3.36 -0.69 -21.52
N LEU A 211 4.07 -0.22 -20.47
CA LEU A 211 5.53 -0.22 -20.42
C LEU A 211 6.03 -1.51 -19.77
N LYS A 212 7.22 -1.95 -20.16
CA LYS A 212 7.90 -3.10 -19.54
C LYS A 212 9.10 -2.62 -18.74
N PRO A 213 9.48 -3.31 -17.66
CA PRO A 213 10.73 -3.02 -16.93
C PRO A 213 11.97 -3.01 -17.83
N SER A 214 11.98 -3.83 -18.90
CA SER A 214 13.05 -3.90 -19.90
C SER A 214 13.18 -2.67 -20.79
N ASP A 215 12.12 -1.85 -20.91
CA ASP A 215 12.12 -0.67 -21.79
C ASP A 215 12.82 0.53 -21.12
N ALA A 216 13.17 0.39 -19.84
CA ALA A 216 13.83 1.44 -19.09
C ALA A 216 15.23 1.73 -19.63
N ILE A 217 15.56 3.01 -19.81
CA ILE A 217 16.89 3.46 -20.23
C ILE A 217 17.84 3.69 -19.05
N PHE A 218 17.31 3.61 -17.82
CA PHE A 218 18.07 3.62 -16.57
C PHE A 218 17.24 2.98 -15.45
N VAL A 219 17.89 2.23 -14.58
CA VAL A 219 17.28 1.59 -13.41
C VAL A 219 18.02 2.05 -12.16
N GLU A 220 17.28 2.41 -11.13
CA GLU A 220 17.81 2.73 -9.81
C GLU A 220 18.69 1.59 -9.30
N LYS A 221 19.89 1.93 -8.81
CA LYS A 221 20.79 0.96 -8.18
C LYS A 221 20.48 0.84 -6.71
N SER A 222 20.35 -0.39 -6.24
CA SER A 222 20.22 -0.66 -4.81
C SER A 222 21.52 -0.37 -4.07
N ASP A 223 21.42 0.34 -2.94
CA ASP A 223 22.53 0.65 -2.05
C ASP A 223 22.08 0.57 -0.58
N LYS A 224 22.93 1.00 0.36
CA LYS A 224 22.61 1.03 1.80
C LYS A 224 21.41 1.93 2.16
N ASN A 225 21.07 2.89 1.31
CA ASN A 225 19.93 3.80 1.52
C ASN A 225 18.63 3.24 0.97
N SER A 226 18.68 2.16 0.17
CA SER A 226 17.50 1.57 -0.46
C SER A 226 16.49 0.98 0.52
N LYS A 227 16.89 0.72 1.77
CA LYS A 227 15.98 0.19 2.82
C LYS A 227 14.75 1.07 3.06
N GLN A 228 14.86 2.39 2.89
CA GLN A 228 13.73 3.32 3.04
C GLN A 228 12.68 3.16 1.93
N TRP A 229 13.07 2.55 0.81
CA TRP A 229 12.22 2.34 -0.36
C TRP A 229 11.60 0.92 -0.42
N ILE A 230 11.83 0.09 0.61
CA ILE A 230 11.17 -1.21 0.73
C ILE A 230 9.68 -0.97 0.92
N ASN A 231 8.87 -1.61 0.09
CA ASN A 231 7.42 -1.59 0.20
C ASN A 231 6.96 -2.37 1.42
N ILE A 232 5.79 -2.00 1.94
CA ILE A 232 5.24 -2.52 3.19
C ILE A 232 3.74 -2.76 3.07
N ILE A 233 3.24 -3.65 3.91
CA ILE A 233 1.85 -3.65 4.32
C ILE A 233 1.75 -2.75 5.54
N ALA A 234 0.86 -1.77 5.51
CA ALA A 234 0.65 -0.83 6.60
C ALA A 234 -0.76 -0.96 7.18
N GLY A 235 -0.92 -0.60 8.43
CA GLY A 235 -2.19 -0.64 9.12
C GLY A 235 -2.24 0.26 10.35
N ARG A 236 -3.35 0.24 11.07
CA ARG A 236 -3.53 1.01 12.30
C ARG A 236 -2.71 0.41 13.45
N LYS A 237 -2.17 1.25 14.32
CA LYS A 237 -1.35 0.84 15.48
C LYS A 237 -2.04 -0.21 16.38
N ASN A 238 -3.36 -0.14 16.49
CA ASN A 238 -4.14 -1.05 17.31
C ASN A 238 -4.75 -2.25 16.55
N TRP A 239 -4.21 -2.60 15.38
CA TRP A 239 -4.76 -3.66 14.52
C TRP A 239 -4.94 -5.01 15.24
N LYS A 240 -4.04 -5.36 16.18
CA LYS A 240 -4.13 -6.61 16.98
C LYS A 240 -5.36 -6.68 17.89
N LYS A 241 -6.02 -5.53 18.16
CA LYS A 241 -7.26 -5.46 18.94
C LYS A 241 -8.52 -5.50 18.07
N GLN A 242 -8.39 -5.58 16.75
CA GLN A 242 -9.52 -5.65 15.82
C GLN A 242 -10.12 -7.06 15.80
N LYS A 243 -11.42 -7.16 15.49
CA LYS A 243 -12.13 -8.45 15.40
C LYS A 243 -11.53 -9.39 14.34
N ASN A 244 -10.89 -8.85 13.32
CA ASN A 244 -10.24 -9.58 12.23
C ASN A 244 -8.71 -9.69 12.38
N ALA A 245 -8.15 -9.42 13.56
CA ALA A 245 -6.70 -9.44 13.78
C ALA A 245 -6.04 -10.79 13.39
N LYS A 246 -6.70 -11.92 13.68
CA LYS A 246 -6.19 -13.25 13.29
C LYS A 246 -6.16 -13.44 11.77
N ALA A 247 -7.16 -12.89 11.08
CA ALA A 247 -7.22 -12.94 9.61
C ALA A 247 -6.15 -12.02 8.99
N ILE A 248 -5.93 -10.83 9.55
CA ILE A 248 -4.82 -9.95 9.13
C ILE A 248 -3.48 -10.68 9.32
N GLN A 249 -3.25 -11.29 10.48
CA GLN A 249 -2.00 -12.04 10.72
C GLN A 249 -1.80 -13.16 9.70
N ALA A 250 -2.85 -13.91 9.37
CA ALA A 250 -2.78 -14.97 8.35
C ALA A 250 -2.37 -14.43 6.97
N ILE A 251 -2.80 -13.22 6.60
CA ILE A 251 -2.38 -12.55 5.36
C ILE A 251 -0.89 -12.17 5.41
N LEU A 252 -0.43 -11.60 6.53
CA LEU A 252 0.97 -11.23 6.71
C LEU A 252 1.88 -12.46 6.64
N ASP A 253 1.50 -13.55 7.31
CA ASP A 253 2.23 -14.82 7.30
C ASP A 253 2.28 -15.43 5.89
N ALA A 254 1.14 -15.42 5.17
CA ALA A 254 1.06 -15.92 3.80
C ALA A 254 1.93 -15.11 2.84
N TYR A 255 2.01 -13.79 3.04
CA TYR A 255 2.86 -12.92 2.22
C TYR A 255 4.34 -13.31 2.31
N HIS A 256 4.83 -13.71 3.47
CA HIS A 256 6.23 -14.05 3.74
C HIS A 256 6.62 -15.50 3.45
N THR A 257 5.89 -16.18 2.58
CA THR A 257 6.22 -17.54 2.15
C THR A 257 7.18 -17.58 0.96
N ASP A 258 7.86 -18.69 0.78
CA ASP A 258 8.71 -18.90 -0.40
C ASP A 258 7.90 -19.00 -1.69
N GLU A 259 6.65 -19.43 -1.62
CA GLU A 259 5.72 -19.46 -2.75
C GLU A 259 5.41 -18.05 -3.25
N VAL A 260 5.12 -17.10 -2.37
CA VAL A 260 4.89 -15.69 -2.76
C VAL A 260 6.19 -15.05 -3.25
N LYS A 261 7.32 -15.33 -2.58
CA LYS A 261 8.65 -14.91 -3.05
C LYS A 261 8.91 -15.37 -4.48
N LYS A 262 8.56 -16.61 -4.79
CA LYS A 262 8.72 -17.18 -6.14
C LYS A 262 7.83 -16.44 -7.14
N VAL A 263 6.54 -16.20 -6.82
CA VAL A 263 5.65 -15.42 -7.70
C VAL A 263 6.23 -14.05 -8.01
N ILE A 264 6.70 -13.31 -7.00
CA ILE A 264 7.32 -11.99 -7.20
C ILE A 264 8.49 -12.07 -8.18
N LYS A 265 9.39 -13.06 -8.00
CA LYS A 265 10.57 -13.23 -8.88
C LYS A 265 10.22 -13.63 -10.30
N ASP A 266 9.16 -14.44 -10.46
CA ASP A 266 8.78 -14.97 -11.76
C ASP A 266 7.95 -13.96 -12.58
N THR A 267 7.22 -13.06 -11.92
CA THR A 267 6.24 -12.19 -12.59
C THR A 267 6.65 -10.72 -12.63
N SER A 268 7.63 -10.30 -11.83
CA SER A 268 8.01 -8.90 -11.74
C SER A 268 9.53 -8.70 -11.69
N ALA A 269 9.95 -7.44 -11.80
CA ALA A 269 11.33 -7.01 -11.55
C ALA A 269 11.52 -6.50 -10.11
N ASP A 270 10.59 -6.84 -9.20
CA ASP A 270 10.65 -6.51 -7.79
C ASP A 270 11.58 -7.48 -7.05
N ILE A 271 12.17 -7.01 -5.97
CA ILE A 271 13.16 -7.73 -5.19
C ILE A 271 12.56 -8.05 -3.80
N PRO A 272 12.15 -9.30 -3.53
CA PRO A 272 11.63 -9.68 -2.22
C PRO A 272 12.62 -9.36 -1.09
N GLN A 273 12.12 -8.95 0.07
CA GLN A 273 12.94 -8.45 1.18
C GLN A 273 12.87 -9.33 2.43
N TRP A 274 12.57 -10.62 2.31
CA TRP A 274 12.61 -11.63 3.38
C TRP A 274 13.32 -12.90 2.95
#